data_2c88c1a453837ba89ba3252f56723af8
#
_entry.id   2c88c1a453837ba89ba3252f56723af8
#
_cell.length_a   1.000
_cell.length_b   1.000
_cell.length_c   1.000
_cell.angle_alpha   90.00
_cell.angle_beta   90.00
_cell.angle_gamma   90.00
#
_symmetry.space_group_name_H-M   'P 1'
#
loop_
_entity.id
_entity.type
_entity.pdbx_description
1 polymer ?
#
loop_
_entity_poly.entity_id
_entity_poly.type
_entity_poly.pdbx_seq_one_letter_code
_entity_poly.pdbx_strand_id
1 'polypeptide(L)'
;DMNQVQLPRVERKHKKGVKDADHVEFDYSLVKENTDVKDENEYDRIKQRYMDEIASTETDIQKISPNMKAFEQYNAVEERLKSMKDDFDKKRTGQKDIVTEFEAVLQERTETFMRMFTHVKENIDDVYKALTKSQKHPLGGNAYLNLEDEEKPFLSGIKYNAMPPGKRFRDMDQLSGGEKTVAALALLFAIHSCHPAPFFVLDEVDAALDSANVNKVSNYVRSRTREEALQCIV
;
A
#
# COMPACT_ATOMS: atom_id res chain seq x y z
N ASP A 1 9.90 40.69 -36.44
CA ASP A 1 9.04 39.88 -37.34
C ASP A 1 9.92 39.33 -38.45
N MET A 2 10.52 38.17 -38.17
CA MET A 2 11.20 37.38 -39.20
C MET A 2 10.16 36.59 -39.97
N ASN A 3 9.86 36.98 -41.19
CA ASN A 3 9.07 36.17 -42.09
C ASN A 3 9.80 34.88 -42.37
N GLN A 4 9.32 33.82 -41.74
CA GLN A 4 9.74 32.47 -42.04
C GLN A 4 9.30 32.13 -43.46
N VAL A 5 10.24 32.08 -44.38
CA VAL A 5 10.03 31.44 -45.67
C VAL A 5 9.93 29.95 -45.42
N GLN A 6 8.72 29.46 -45.23
CA GLN A 6 8.46 28.03 -45.20
C GLN A 6 8.62 27.49 -46.62
N LEU A 7 9.69 26.77 -46.87
CA LEU A 7 9.83 25.97 -48.10
C LEU A 7 8.74 24.87 -48.05
N PRO A 8 7.91 24.75 -49.09
CA PRO A 8 6.86 23.76 -49.13
C PRO A 8 7.51 22.35 -49.15
N ARG A 9 7.16 21.55 -48.12
CA ARG A 9 7.52 20.14 -48.08
C ARG A 9 6.64 19.37 -49.06
N VAL A 10 7.24 18.80 -50.09
CA VAL A 10 6.56 17.85 -50.99
C VAL A 10 6.38 16.52 -50.30
N GLU A 11 5.12 16.10 -50.09
CA GLU A 11 4.80 14.78 -49.57
C GLU A 11 5.26 13.69 -50.55
N ARG A 12 6.16 12.83 -50.10
CA ARG A 12 6.65 11.68 -50.88
C ARG A 12 5.52 10.65 -51.01
N LYS A 13 4.95 10.49 -52.20
CA LYS A 13 4.20 9.30 -52.60
C LYS A 13 5.17 8.19 -52.88
N HIS A 14 5.30 7.21 -51.99
CA HIS A 14 6.10 6.02 -52.21
C HIS A 14 5.59 5.22 -53.42
N LYS A 15 6.29 5.26 -54.53
CA LYS A 15 6.30 4.19 -55.53
C LYS A 15 7.42 3.21 -55.19
N LYS A 16 7.07 1.92 -54.97
CA LYS A 16 8.02 0.84 -54.77
C LYS A 16 8.90 0.66 -55.98
N GLY A 17 10.22 0.68 -55.74
CA GLY A 17 11.25 0.10 -56.61
C GLY A 17 11.80 1.08 -57.61
N VAL A 18 12.87 1.80 -57.22
CA VAL A 18 14.10 2.03 -57.98
C VAL A 18 15.02 2.84 -57.06
N LYS A 19 16.23 2.31 -56.84
CA LYS A 19 17.34 3.05 -56.22
C LYS A 19 17.86 4.00 -57.28
N ASP A 20 17.57 5.28 -57.17
CA ASP A 20 18.31 6.32 -57.82
C ASP A 20 18.38 7.58 -56.96
N ALA A 21 19.50 8.22 -57.06
CA ALA A 21 19.97 9.36 -56.31
C ALA A 21 18.93 10.46 -56.12
N ASP A 22 19.01 11.11 -55.01
CA ASP A 22 18.19 12.25 -54.54
C ASP A 22 17.89 13.26 -55.62
N HIS A 23 16.84 13.05 -56.39
CA HIS A 23 16.21 14.12 -57.15
C HIS A 23 15.23 14.86 -56.25
N VAL A 24 15.69 15.96 -55.71
CA VAL A 24 14.81 16.94 -55.04
C VAL A 24 14.08 17.70 -56.16
N GLU A 25 12.79 17.38 -56.37
CA GLU A 25 11.93 18.19 -57.21
C GLU A 25 11.58 19.48 -56.41
N PHE A 26 12.07 20.60 -56.91
CA PHE A 26 11.72 21.90 -56.38
C PHE A 26 10.42 22.38 -57.02
N ASP A 27 9.48 22.87 -56.21
CA ASP A 27 8.28 23.52 -56.69
C ASP A 27 8.59 25.00 -56.98
N TYR A 28 8.72 25.35 -58.28
CA TYR A 28 8.99 26.71 -58.75
C TYR A 28 7.73 27.55 -58.91
N SER A 29 6.54 27.05 -58.53
CA SER A 29 5.28 27.78 -58.70
C SER A 29 5.19 29.09 -57.89
N LEU A 30 6.01 29.19 -56.83
CA LEU A 30 6.14 30.39 -56.01
C LEU A 30 7.19 31.39 -56.49
N VAL A 31 7.99 31.01 -57.50
CA VAL A 31 8.95 31.95 -58.10
C VAL A 31 8.16 32.86 -59.01
N LYS A 32 7.47 33.83 -58.43
CA LYS A 32 6.89 34.91 -59.15
C LYS A 32 8.04 35.84 -59.55
N GLU A 33 8.14 36.10 -60.81
CA GLU A 33 8.98 37.13 -61.40
C GLU A 33 10.27 36.64 -62.04
N ASN A 34 10.49 37.16 -63.24
CA ASN A 34 11.65 37.07 -64.10
C ASN A 34 11.71 35.91 -65.10
N THR A 35 10.58 35.39 -65.55
CA THR A 35 10.54 34.46 -66.69
C THR A 35 10.61 35.12 -68.05
N ASP A 36 10.46 36.48 -68.11
CA ASP A 36 10.41 37.24 -69.34
C ASP A 36 11.62 38.24 -69.50
N VAL A 37 12.82 37.76 -69.15
CA VAL A 37 14.04 38.55 -69.39
C VAL A 37 14.37 38.48 -70.85
N LYS A 38 14.20 39.64 -71.56
CA LYS A 38 14.43 39.75 -72.99
C LYS A 38 15.78 40.31 -73.32
N ASP A 39 16.57 40.76 -72.38
CA ASP A 39 17.86 41.42 -72.59
C ASP A 39 18.96 40.76 -71.73
N GLU A 40 20.08 40.48 -72.33
CA GLU A 40 21.25 39.82 -71.69
C GLU A 40 21.79 40.68 -70.53
N ASN A 41 21.72 42.00 -70.65
CA ASN A 41 22.10 42.92 -69.56
C ASN A 41 21.15 42.90 -68.36
N GLU A 42 19.88 42.58 -68.56
CA GLU A 42 18.88 42.47 -67.50
C GLU A 42 19.07 41.12 -66.76
N TYR A 43 19.36 40.10 -67.50
CA TYR A 43 19.71 38.77 -66.91
C TYR A 43 20.93 38.85 -65.97
N ASP A 44 21.99 39.52 -66.43
CA ASP A 44 23.20 39.71 -65.64
C ASP A 44 22.97 40.55 -64.37
N ARG A 45 22.12 41.56 -64.44
CA ARG A 45 21.73 42.36 -63.26
C ARG A 45 20.94 41.56 -62.26
N ILE A 46 20.00 40.72 -62.68
CA ILE A 46 19.20 39.85 -61.81
C ILE A 46 20.07 38.81 -61.21
N LYS A 47 20.94 38.15 -61.97
CA LYS A 47 21.90 37.19 -61.49
C LYS A 47 22.83 37.78 -60.43
N GLN A 48 23.36 38.99 -60.68
CA GLN A 48 24.23 39.66 -59.72
C GLN A 48 23.47 39.94 -58.39
N ARG A 49 22.23 40.44 -58.49
CA ARG A 49 21.40 40.70 -57.30
C ARG A 49 21.20 39.41 -56.43
N TYR A 50 20.88 38.32 -57.10
CA TYR A 50 20.74 37.05 -56.36
C TYR A 50 22.06 36.52 -55.77
N MET A 51 23.16 36.71 -56.47
CA MET A 51 24.48 36.39 -55.97
C MET A 51 24.84 37.20 -54.72
N ASP A 52 24.54 38.48 -54.76
CA ASP A 52 24.77 39.39 -53.62
C ASP A 52 23.85 39.05 -52.42
N GLU A 53 22.60 38.65 -52.69
CA GLU A 53 21.65 38.23 -51.68
C GLU A 53 22.06 36.89 -51.03
N ILE A 54 22.54 35.94 -51.85
CA ILE A 54 23.10 34.67 -51.34
C ILE A 54 24.34 34.95 -50.50
N ALA A 55 25.28 35.78 -50.96
CA ALA A 55 26.47 36.12 -50.20
C ALA A 55 26.15 36.83 -48.86
N SER A 56 25.14 37.71 -48.87
CA SER A 56 24.63 38.34 -47.64
C SER A 56 24.05 37.34 -46.67
N THR A 57 23.19 36.43 -47.18
CA THR A 57 22.56 35.39 -46.38
C THR A 57 23.58 34.40 -45.81
N GLU A 58 24.57 33.99 -46.61
CA GLU A 58 25.66 33.13 -46.13
C GLU A 58 26.47 33.81 -45.02
N THR A 59 26.74 35.12 -45.17
CA THR A 59 27.42 35.91 -44.14
C THR A 59 26.61 35.98 -42.84
N ASP A 60 25.31 36.14 -42.96
CA ASP A 60 24.43 36.16 -41.79
C ASP A 60 24.30 34.81 -41.12
N ILE A 61 24.25 33.71 -41.88
CA ILE A 61 24.32 32.34 -41.36
C ILE A 61 25.62 32.10 -40.59
N GLN A 62 26.76 32.57 -41.13
CA GLN A 62 28.06 32.46 -40.46
C GLN A 62 28.12 33.28 -39.15
N LYS A 63 27.50 34.46 -39.12
CA LYS A 63 27.43 35.31 -37.91
C LYS A 63 26.57 34.67 -36.81
N ILE A 64 25.48 34.01 -37.18
CA ILE A 64 24.58 33.35 -36.24
C ILE A 64 25.28 32.19 -35.56
N SER A 65 26.20 31.46 -36.22
CA SER A 65 26.98 30.33 -35.70
C SER A 65 26.21 29.55 -34.61
N PRO A 66 25.09 28.88 -34.94
CA PRO A 66 24.27 28.21 -33.93
C PRO A 66 25.11 27.16 -33.22
N ASN A 67 25.16 27.26 -31.90
CA ASN A 67 25.82 26.25 -31.10
C ASN A 67 24.98 24.96 -31.12
N MET A 68 25.17 24.15 -32.18
CA MET A 68 24.45 22.88 -32.36
C MET A 68 24.63 21.94 -31.18
N LYS A 69 25.79 21.99 -30.51
CA LYS A 69 26.02 21.21 -29.27
C LYS A 69 25.10 21.64 -28.12
N ALA A 70 24.80 22.94 -28.03
CA ALA A 70 23.86 23.43 -26.99
C ALA A 70 22.44 22.90 -27.24
N PHE A 71 22.01 22.82 -28.51
CA PHE A 71 20.71 22.30 -28.89
C PHE A 71 20.62 20.77 -28.63
N GLU A 72 21.65 20.02 -28.98
CA GLU A 72 21.74 18.58 -28.67
C GLU A 72 21.73 18.33 -27.16
N GLN A 73 22.47 19.12 -26.40
CA GLN A 73 22.47 19.05 -24.93
C GLN A 73 21.11 19.38 -24.35
N TYR A 74 20.42 20.40 -24.86
CA TYR A 74 19.09 20.76 -24.43
C TYR A 74 18.10 19.61 -24.64
N ASN A 75 18.08 19.05 -25.85
CA ASN A 75 17.20 17.92 -26.17
C ASN A 75 17.49 16.69 -25.28
N ALA A 76 18.76 16.38 -25.07
CA ALA A 76 19.15 15.27 -24.20
C ALA A 76 18.72 15.50 -22.74
N VAL A 77 18.81 16.73 -22.25
CA VAL A 77 18.35 17.10 -20.90
C VAL A 77 16.82 17.02 -20.81
N GLU A 78 16.11 17.47 -21.85
CA GLU A 78 14.66 17.42 -21.91
C GLU A 78 14.13 15.97 -21.91
N GLU A 79 14.73 15.09 -22.72
CA GLU A 79 14.40 13.66 -22.72
C GLU A 79 14.67 13.02 -21.36
N ARG A 80 15.81 13.34 -20.75
CA ARG A 80 16.15 12.84 -19.42
C ARG A 80 15.17 13.34 -18.37
N LEU A 81 14.77 14.61 -18.42
CA LEU A 81 13.78 15.20 -17.52
C LEU A 81 12.43 14.48 -17.66
N LYS A 82 12.00 14.22 -18.90
CA LYS A 82 10.76 13.49 -19.17
C LYS A 82 10.81 12.07 -18.61
N SER A 83 11.89 11.35 -18.89
CA SER A 83 12.10 9.99 -18.34
C SER A 83 12.10 9.99 -16.82
N MET A 84 12.79 10.95 -16.18
CA MET A 84 12.80 11.04 -14.71
C MET A 84 11.42 11.37 -14.14
N LYS A 85 10.62 12.23 -14.81
CA LYS A 85 9.25 12.51 -14.38
C LYS A 85 8.38 11.26 -14.46
N ASP A 86 8.44 10.54 -15.58
CA ASP A 86 7.68 9.30 -15.78
C ASP A 86 8.04 8.23 -14.73
N ASP A 87 9.33 8.09 -14.42
CA ASP A 87 9.81 7.17 -13.38
C ASP A 87 9.38 7.61 -11.97
N PHE A 88 9.41 8.91 -11.70
CA PHE A 88 8.95 9.47 -10.43
C PHE A 88 7.44 9.22 -10.24
N ASP A 89 6.64 9.50 -11.26
CA ASP A 89 5.19 9.31 -11.21
C ASP A 89 4.82 7.83 -11.06
N LYS A 90 5.51 6.93 -11.75
CA LYS A 90 5.35 5.48 -11.58
C LYS A 90 5.67 5.03 -10.15
N LYS A 91 6.80 5.49 -9.59
CA LYS A 91 7.19 5.15 -8.22
C LYS A 91 6.23 5.72 -7.19
N ARG A 92 5.76 6.96 -7.41
CA ARG A 92 4.78 7.62 -6.53
C ARG A 92 3.44 6.89 -6.53
N THR A 93 2.97 6.47 -7.71
CA THR A 93 1.73 5.69 -7.83
C THR A 93 1.88 4.34 -7.14
N GLY A 94 2.97 3.60 -7.44
CA GLY A 94 3.24 2.32 -6.78
C GLY A 94 3.39 2.44 -5.26
N GLN A 95 4.01 3.50 -4.75
CA GLN A 95 4.05 3.76 -3.31
C GLN A 95 2.66 3.97 -2.72
N LYS A 96 1.82 4.76 -3.40
CA LYS A 96 0.45 5.01 -2.95
C LYS A 96 -0.38 3.73 -2.90
N ASP A 97 -0.25 2.87 -3.92
CA ASP A 97 -0.96 1.60 -3.99
C ASP A 97 -0.55 0.67 -2.82
N ILE A 98 0.76 0.57 -2.56
CA ILE A 98 1.29 -0.24 -1.44
C ILE A 98 0.80 0.31 -0.08
N VAL A 99 0.81 1.63 0.11
CA VAL A 99 0.31 2.25 1.35
C VAL A 99 -1.18 1.95 1.54
N THR A 100 -1.98 2.07 0.48
CA THR A 100 -3.42 1.77 0.54
C THR A 100 -3.67 0.29 0.88
N GLU A 101 -2.93 -0.63 0.26
CA GLU A 101 -3.01 -2.07 0.55
C GLU A 101 -2.60 -2.36 2.00
N PHE A 102 -1.51 -1.75 2.45
CA PHE A 102 -1.06 -1.89 3.85
C PHE A 102 -2.10 -1.39 4.85
N GLU A 103 -2.71 -0.22 4.60
CA GLU A 103 -3.76 0.33 5.46
C GLU A 103 -5.00 -0.57 5.49
N ALA A 104 -5.39 -1.14 4.36
CA ALA A 104 -6.51 -2.08 4.29
C ALA A 104 -6.25 -3.35 5.12
N VAL A 105 -5.05 -3.95 4.98
CA VAL A 105 -4.65 -5.12 5.78
C VAL A 105 -4.57 -4.78 7.27
N LEU A 106 -4.06 -3.60 7.61
CA LEU A 106 -3.98 -3.12 8.99
C LEU A 106 -5.37 -2.96 9.61
N GLN A 107 -6.30 -2.40 8.86
CA GLN A 107 -7.69 -2.24 9.29
C GLN A 107 -8.35 -3.60 9.51
N GLU A 108 -8.27 -4.53 8.55
CA GLU A 108 -8.84 -5.88 8.66
C GLU A 108 -8.29 -6.62 9.87
N ARG A 109 -6.97 -6.52 10.11
CA ARG A 109 -6.32 -7.09 11.28
C ARG A 109 -6.86 -6.50 12.59
N THR A 110 -7.02 -5.18 12.64
CA THR A 110 -7.55 -4.47 13.80
C THR A 110 -9.00 -4.89 14.09
N GLU A 111 -9.84 -4.92 13.07
CA GLU A 111 -11.24 -5.31 13.19
C GLU A 111 -11.38 -6.77 13.66
N THR A 112 -10.58 -7.66 13.08
CA THR A 112 -10.57 -9.08 13.47
C THR A 112 -10.12 -9.26 14.91
N PHE A 113 -9.02 -8.59 15.30
CA PHE A 113 -8.55 -8.62 16.69
C PHE A 113 -9.59 -8.07 17.65
N MET A 114 -10.17 -6.88 17.37
CA MET A 114 -11.15 -6.25 18.26
C MET A 114 -12.42 -7.08 18.41
N ARG A 115 -12.89 -7.70 17.34
CA ARG A 115 -14.04 -8.62 17.40
C ARG A 115 -13.79 -9.78 18.35
N MET A 116 -12.62 -10.42 18.23
CA MET A 116 -12.23 -11.53 19.11
C MET A 116 -12.02 -11.06 20.55
N PHE A 117 -11.31 -9.98 20.74
CA PHE A 117 -11.03 -9.40 22.05
C PHE A 117 -12.33 -9.02 22.78
N THR A 118 -13.25 -8.36 22.11
CA THR A 118 -14.54 -7.95 22.69
C THR A 118 -15.35 -9.16 23.13
N HIS A 119 -15.42 -10.20 22.27
CA HIS A 119 -16.11 -11.43 22.64
C HIS A 119 -15.50 -12.10 23.88
N VAL A 120 -14.18 -12.23 23.94
CA VAL A 120 -13.49 -12.82 25.10
C VAL A 120 -13.68 -11.95 26.34
N LYS A 121 -13.58 -10.62 26.21
CA LYS A 121 -13.77 -9.65 27.29
C LYS A 121 -15.17 -9.73 27.91
N GLU A 122 -16.19 -9.90 27.10
CA GLU A 122 -17.57 -10.03 27.54
C GLU A 122 -17.83 -11.36 28.27
N ASN A 123 -17.21 -12.44 27.80
CA ASN A 123 -17.45 -13.78 28.33
C ASN A 123 -16.55 -14.14 29.53
N ILE A 124 -15.38 -13.53 29.69
CA ILE A 124 -14.39 -13.90 30.70
C ILE A 124 -14.94 -13.81 32.15
N ASP A 125 -15.71 -12.77 32.43
CA ASP A 125 -16.28 -12.54 33.75
C ASP A 125 -17.30 -13.64 34.13
N ASP A 126 -18.17 -13.99 33.20
CA ASP A 126 -19.18 -15.05 33.44
C ASP A 126 -18.54 -16.43 33.58
N VAL A 127 -17.55 -16.74 32.75
CA VAL A 127 -16.78 -18.00 32.87
C VAL A 127 -16.04 -18.07 34.22
N TYR A 128 -15.38 -16.98 34.62
CA TYR A 128 -14.64 -16.92 35.87
C TYR A 128 -15.57 -17.02 37.07
N LYS A 129 -16.73 -16.36 37.04
CA LYS A 129 -17.79 -16.52 38.05
C LYS A 129 -18.23 -17.98 38.18
N ALA A 130 -18.52 -18.63 37.05
CA ALA A 130 -18.96 -20.00 37.03
C ALA A 130 -17.92 -20.96 37.64
N LEU A 131 -16.63 -20.76 37.34
CA LEU A 131 -15.52 -21.56 37.86
C LEU A 131 -15.22 -21.27 39.35
N THR A 132 -15.62 -20.12 39.88
CA THR A 132 -15.29 -19.71 41.27
C THR A 132 -16.47 -19.75 42.22
N LYS A 133 -17.69 -19.96 41.74
CA LYS A 133 -18.89 -20.11 42.59
C LYS A 133 -18.72 -21.20 43.66
N SER A 134 -19.23 -20.91 44.85
CA SER A 134 -19.27 -21.86 45.95
C SER A 134 -20.45 -21.54 46.88
N GLN A 135 -20.77 -22.46 47.80
CA GLN A 135 -21.82 -22.18 48.79
C GLN A 135 -21.54 -20.97 49.67
N LYS A 136 -20.25 -20.70 49.96
CA LYS A 136 -19.81 -19.50 50.69
C LYS A 136 -19.81 -18.20 49.85
N HIS A 137 -19.63 -18.35 48.57
CA HIS A 137 -19.53 -17.24 47.60
C HIS A 137 -20.40 -17.53 46.37
N PRO A 138 -21.72 -17.37 46.47
CA PRO A 138 -22.65 -17.77 45.39
C PRO A 138 -22.52 -16.90 44.14
N LEU A 139 -21.95 -15.70 44.23
CA LEU A 139 -21.71 -14.81 43.08
C LEU A 139 -20.40 -15.14 42.35
N GLY A 140 -19.49 -15.91 42.99
CA GLY A 140 -18.17 -16.15 42.44
C GLY A 140 -17.22 -14.93 42.53
N GLY A 141 -16.15 -14.97 41.78
CA GLY A 141 -15.20 -13.87 41.59
C GLY A 141 -15.48 -13.09 40.33
N ASN A 142 -14.68 -12.08 40.03
CA ASN A 142 -14.76 -11.30 38.81
C ASN A 142 -13.44 -11.33 38.02
N ALA A 143 -13.53 -11.20 36.69
CA ALA A 143 -12.37 -11.17 35.83
C ALA A 143 -12.56 -10.13 34.71
N TYR A 144 -11.47 -9.45 34.37
CA TYR A 144 -11.51 -8.36 33.39
C TYR A 144 -10.28 -8.39 32.49
N LEU A 145 -10.48 -8.07 31.22
CA LEU A 145 -9.42 -7.86 30.24
C LEU A 145 -9.38 -6.39 29.82
N ASN A 146 -8.19 -5.83 29.79
CA ASN A 146 -7.94 -4.47 29.32
C ASN A 146 -6.81 -4.47 28.33
N LEU A 147 -6.92 -3.62 27.29
CA LEU A 147 -5.82 -3.38 26.37
C LEU A 147 -4.81 -2.43 27.00
N GLU A 148 -3.53 -2.64 26.76
CA GLU A 148 -2.48 -1.69 27.16
C GLU A 148 -2.40 -0.49 26.21
N ASP A 149 -2.72 -0.72 24.92
CA ASP A 149 -2.74 0.30 23.88
C ASP A 149 -4.01 0.12 23.04
N GLU A 150 -4.85 1.14 23.01
CA GLU A 150 -6.10 1.14 22.24
C GLU A 150 -5.88 1.54 20.77
N GLU A 151 -4.77 2.26 20.45
CA GLU A 151 -4.49 2.64 19.06
C GLU A 151 -3.95 1.47 18.22
N LYS A 152 -3.09 0.64 18.83
CA LYS A 152 -2.50 -0.53 18.18
C LYS A 152 -2.66 -1.80 19.03
N PRO A 153 -3.92 -2.24 19.23
CA PRO A 153 -4.26 -3.23 20.23
C PRO A 153 -3.62 -4.59 20.00
N PHE A 154 -3.25 -4.92 18.76
CA PHE A 154 -2.62 -6.20 18.41
C PHE A 154 -1.08 -6.18 18.51
N LEU A 155 -0.46 -5.02 18.81
CA LEU A 155 0.99 -4.89 18.99
C LEU A 155 1.40 -4.83 20.47
N SER A 156 0.46 -4.46 21.35
CA SER A 156 0.70 -4.32 22.78
C SER A 156 0.11 -5.46 23.56
N GLY A 157 0.35 -5.49 24.85
CA GLY A 157 -0.13 -6.53 25.76
C GLY A 157 -1.61 -6.38 26.11
N ILE A 158 -2.19 -7.48 26.63
CA ILE A 158 -3.52 -7.50 27.23
C ILE A 158 -3.33 -7.72 28.73
N LYS A 159 -3.81 -6.80 29.54
CA LYS A 159 -3.86 -6.95 31.00
C LYS A 159 -5.04 -7.80 31.39
N TYR A 160 -4.74 -8.92 32.06
CA TYR A 160 -5.72 -9.79 32.67
C TYR A 160 -5.73 -9.58 34.17
N ASN A 161 -6.85 -9.17 34.70
CA ASN A 161 -7.04 -8.93 36.12
C ASN A 161 -8.15 -9.85 36.65
N ALA A 162 -7.89 -10.55 37.74
CA ALA A 162 -8.85 -11.41 38.38
C ALA A 162 -9.02 -11.05 39.86
N MET A 163 -10.26 -11.12 40.32
CA MET A 163 -10.64 -10.90 41.71
C MET A 163 -11.27 -12.18 42.27
N PRO A 164 -10.49 -13.04 42.97
CA PRO A 164 -11.04 -14.23 43.61
C PRO A 164 -12.12 -13.89 44.65
N PRO A 165 -13.05 -14.80 44.89
CA PRO A 165 -14.11 -14.58 45.85
C PRO A 165 -13.57 -14.20 47.24
N GLY A 166 -14.10 -13.13 47.84
CA GLY A 166 -13.72 -12.64 49.19
C GLY A 166 -12.35 -11.94 49.24
N LYS A 167 -11.69 -11.72 48.09
CA LYS A 167 -10.42 -11.00 47.98
C LYS A 167 -10.61 -9.69 47.23
N ARG A 168 -9.66 -8.75 47.42
CA ARG A 168 -9.62 -7.50 46.64
C ARG A 168 -9.05 -7.78 45.26
N PHE A 169 -9.29 -6.88 44.35
CA PHE A 169 -8.67 -6.85 43.03
C PHE A 169 -7.14 -6.96 43.11
N ARG A 170 -6.54 -7.86 42.33
CA ARG A 170 -5.10 -8.10 42.25
C ARG A 170 -4.69 -8.39 40.81
N ASP A 171 -3.47 -8.00 40.49
CA ASP A 171 -2.84 -8.42 39.25
C ASP A 171 -2.55 -9.93 39.29
N MET A 172 -2.49 -10.58 38.14
CA MET A 172 -2.25 -12.01 38.02
C MET A 172 -1.04 -12.49 38.81
N ASP A 173 0.02 -11.68 38.88
CA ASP A 173 1.26 -12.04 39.59
C ASP A 173 1.07 -12.23 41.12
N GLN A 174 0.06 -11.57 41.67
CA GLN A 174 -0.25 -11.56 43.11
C GLN A 174 -1.22 -12.65 43.53
N LEU A 175 -1.72 -13.43 42.56
CA LEU A 175 -2.61 -14.55 42.85
C LEU A 175 -1.82 -15.79 43.34
N SER A 176 -2.48 -16.64 44.13
CA SER A 176 -1.91 -17.96 44.49
C SER A 176 -1.86 -18.86 43.27
N GLY A 177 -1.05 -19.92 43.30
CA GLY A 177 -0.91 -20.88 42.21
C GLY A 177 -2.26 -21.43 41.73
N GLY A 178 -3.10 -21.94 42.63
CA GLY A 178 -4.43 -22.41 42.26
C GLY A 178 -5.37 -21.34 41.71
N GLU A 179 -5.30 -20.09 42.21
CA GLU A 179 -6.08 -18.98 41.65
C GLU A 179 -5.62 -18.60 40.25
N LYS A 180 -4.30 -18.64 39.99
CA LYS A 180 -3.74 -18.46 38.66
C LYS A 180 -4.22 -19.51 37.68
N THR A 181 -4.24 -20.78 38.11
CA THR A 181 -4.72 -21.89 37.29
C THR A 181 -6.20 -21.74 36.95
N VAL A 182 -7.04 -21.40 37.93
CA VAL A 182 -8.48 -21.16 37.67
C VAL A 182 -8.67 -19.97 36.73
N ALA A 183 -7.90 -18.92 36.89
CA ALA A 183 -7.97 -17.73 35.98
C ALA A 183 -7.49 -18.09 34.57
N ALA A 184 -6.43 -18.89 34.43
CA ALA A 184 -5.95 -19.39 33.15
C ALA A 184 -6.99 -20.25 32.43
N LEU A 185 -7.64 -21.17 33.17
CA LEU A 185 -8.73 -21.99 32.64
C LEU A 185 -9.94 -21.13 32.21
N ALA A 186 -10.27 -20.10 32.98
CA ALA A 186 -11.34 -19.18 32.61
C ALA A 186 -11.04 -18.47 31.28
N LEU A 187 -9.80 -18.00 31.07
CA LEU A 187 -9.37 -17.40 29.82
C LEU A 187 -9.43 -18.39 28.65
N LEU A 188 -8.94 -19.62 28.87
CA LEU A 188 -8.99 -20.69 27.88
C LEU A 188 -10.43 -20.96 27.42
N PHE A 189 -11.37 -21.12 28.36
CA PHE A 189 -12.78 -21.37 28.02
C PHE A 189 -13.45 -20.13 27.39
N ALA A 190 -13.09 -18.92 27.78
CA ALA A 190 -13.59 -17.70 27.15
C ALA A 190 -13.09 -17.55 25.71
N ILE A 191 -11.84 -17.90 25.43
CA ILE A 191 -11.31 -17.96 24.06
C ILE A 191 -12.01 -19.04 23.24
N HIS A 192 -12.20 -20.24 23.86
CA HIS A 192 -12.90 -21.32 23.19
C HIS A 192 -14.34 -20.98 22.80
N SER A 193 -15.05 -20.19 23.61
CA SER A 193 -16.41 -19.76 23.27
C SER A 193 -16.47 -18.91 21.98
N CYS A 194 -15.36 -18.28 21.60
CA CYS A 194 -15.26 -17.51 20.35
C CYS A 194 -15.04 -18.41 19.13
N HIS A 195 -14.22 -19.46 19.29
CA HIS A 195 -13.94 -20.47 18.26
C HIS A 195 -14.07 -21.87 18.87
N PRO A 196 -15.28 -22.41 18.91
CA PRO A 196 -15.51 -23.73 19.49
C PRO A 196 -14.72 -24.80 18.74
N ALA A 197 -13.82 -25.50 19.48
CA ALA A 197 -13.16 -26.68 18.98
C ALA A 197 -14.04 -27.92 19.30
N PRO A 198 -14.03 -28.97 18.46
CA PRO A 198 -14.85 -30.15 18.68
C PRO A 198 -14.42 -30.97 19.92
N PHE A 199 -13.20 -30.82 20.35
CA PHE A 199 -12.67 -31.50 21.52
C PHE A 199 -11.59 -30.69 22.23
N PHE A 200 -11.43 -30.93 23.52
CA PHE A 200 -10.37 -30.42 24.39
C PHE A 200 -9.57 -31.54 25.01
N VAL A 201 -8.25 -31.33 25.12
CA VAL A 201 -7.37 -32.18 25.91
C VAL A 201 -6.76 -31.32 27.01
N LEU A 202 -7.01 -31.68 28.25
CA LEU A 202 -6.48 -31.02 29.45
C LEU A 202 -5.59 -32.02 30.20
N ASP A 203 -4.31 -31.72 30.25
CA ASP A 203 -3.33 -32.58 30.95
C ASP A 203 -2.82 -31.87 32.21
N GLU A 204 -2.85 -32.53 33.34
CA GLU A 204 -2.36 -32.09 34.66
C GLU A 204 -2.87 -30.69 35.12
N VAL A 205 -4.05 -30.29 34.67
CA VAL A 205 -4.61 -28.95 35.02
C VAL A 205 -5.01 -28.84 36.50
N ASP A 206 -5.11 -29.96 37.18
CA ASP A 206 -5.46 -30.06 38.59
C ASP A 206 -4.27 -30.03 39.53
N ALA A 207 -3.02 -30.14 39.03
CA ALA A 207 -1.81 -30.26 39.86
C ALA A 207 -1.61 -29.10 40.85
N ALA A 208 -2.09 -27.89 40.51
CA ALA A 208 -2.01 -26.70 41.36
C ALA A 208 -3.33 -26.40 42.10
N LEU A 209 -4.37 -27.23 41.94
CA LEU A 209 -5.69 -26.98 42.50
C LEU A 209 -5.91 -27.77 43.81
N ASP A 210 -6.61 -27.17 44.75
CA ASP A 210 -7.15 -27.91 45.88
C ASP A 210 -8.40 -28.69 45.46
N SER A 211 -8.79 -29.69 46.26
CA SER A 211 -9.92 -30.55 45.97
C SER A 211 -11.26 -29.81 45.75
N ALA A 212 -11.41 -28.64 46.39
CA ALA A 212 -12.61 -27.82 46.21
C ALA A 212 -12.63 -27.17 44.82
N ASN A 213 -11.49 -26.65 44.32
CA ASN A 213 -11.36 -26.06 42.99
C ASN A 213 -11.41 -27.16 41.91
N VAL A 214 -10.81 -28.33 42.12
CA VAL A 214 -10.94 -29.47 41.20
C VAL A 214 -12.42 -29.82 40.98
N ASN A 215 -13.21 -29.91 42.05
CA ASN A 215 -14.65 -30.18 41.95
C ASN A 215 -15.40 -29.09 41.14
N LYS A 216 -15.05 -27.82 41.33
CA LYS A 216 -15.68 -26.72 40.56
C LYS A 216 -15.35 -26.78 39.06
N VAL A 217 -14.07 -26.98 38.72
CA VAL A 217 -13.62 -27.16 37.35
C VAL A 217 -14.30 -28.35 36.69
N SER A 218 -14.33 -29.51 37.39
CA SER A 218 -15.00 -30.72 36.88
C SER A 218 -16.50 -30.49 36.64
N ASN A 219 -17.18 -29.80 37.54
CA ASN A 219 -18.60 -29.47 37.37
C ASN A 219 -18.83 -28.53 36.19
N TYR A 220 -17.95 -27.55 36.03
CA TYR A 220 -18.02 -26.62 34.91
C TYR A 220 -17.81 -27.36 33.57
N VAL A 221 -16.74 -28.15 33.44
CA VAL A 221 -16.46 -28.97 32.25
C VAL A 221 -17.64 -29.89 31.93
N ARG A 222 -18.21 -30.52 32.95
CA ARG A 222 -19.38 -31.41 32.78
C ARG A 222 -20.63 -30.67 32.29
N SER A 223 -20.88 -29.43 32.75
CA SER A 223 -22.00 -28.65 32.24
C SER A 223 -21.79 -28.24 30.78
N ARG A 224 -20.59 -27.78 30.44
CA ARG A 224 -20.26 -27.42 29.05
C ARG A 224 -20.32 -28.59 28.07
N THR A 225 -19.83 -29.75 28.49
CA THR A 225 -19.91 -30.98 27.68
C THR A 225 -21.36 -31.38 27.39
N ARG A 226 -22.29 -31.12 28.32
CA ARG A 226 -23.71 -31.43 28.12
C ARG A 226 -24.44 -30.41 27.27
N GLU A 227 -24.11 -29.13 27.42
CA GLU A 227 -24.79 -28.02 26.76
C GLU A 227 -24.30 -27.79 25.33
N GLU A 228 -23.01 -27.97 25.07
CA GLU A 228 -22.36 -27.57 23.81
C GLU A 228 -21.84 -28.74 22.96
N ALA A 229 -22.17 -29.97 23.31
CA ALA A 229 -21.64 -31.18 22.63
C ALA A 229 -20.09 -31.21 22.55
N LEU A 230 -19.41 -30.58 23.50
CA LEU A 230 -17.96 -30.51 23.59
C LEU A 230 -17.40 -31.81 24.17
N GLN A 231 -16.44 -32.43 23.49
CA GLN A 231 -15.71 -33.58 24.04
C GLN A 231 -14.50 -33.07 24.84
N CYS A 232 -14.40 -33.43 26.11
CA CYS A 232 -13.28 -33.06 26.96
C CYS A 232 -12.58 -34.32 27.45
N ILE A 233 -11.26 -34.40 27.24
CA ILE A 233 -10.36 -35.44 27.72
C ILE A 233 -9.49 -34.79 28.81
N VAL A 234 -9.56 -35.34 30.04
CA VAL A 234 -8.88 -34.82 31.22
C VAL A 234 -8.02 -35.91 31.84
#